data_fb0b58a6fc649b93b5834d7579fc4df5
#
_entry.id   fb0b58a6fc649b93b5834d7579fc4df5
#
_cell.length_a   1.000
_cell.length_b   1.000
_cell.length_c   1.000
_cell.angle_alpha   90.00
_cell.angle_beta   90.00
_cell.angle_gamma   90.00
#
_symmetry.space_group_name_H-M   'P 1'
#
loop_
_entity.id
_entity.type
_entity.pdbx_description
1 polymer ?
#
loop_
_entity_poly.entity_id
_entity_poly.type
_entity_poly.pdbx_seq_one_letter_code
_entity_poly.pdbx_strand_id
1 'polypeptide(L)'
;MIRLVASDLDGTILLNGAQHVDDSMCETIDMLGRKGIIFAPASGRQCESLVRLFSKVKSPLMYISDNGALVRYKGETIVKTPMDYNLAIEIAKDIISVPNCEVLLSGEKTAYIMPKTEEYLIRMTKVVQYKTTIIKSLDEIQEDILKVSVCDLSGIAN
;
A
#
# COMPACT_ATOMS: atom_id res chain seq x y z
N MET A 1 -19.40 23.62 0.12
CA MET A 1 -18.44 23.49 1.24
C MET A 1 -17.61 22.24 1.01
N ILE A 2 -16.27 22.33 1.04
CA ILE A 2 -15.36 21.17 0.92
C ILE A 2 -15.46 20.35 2.21
N ARG A 3 -15.62 19.01 2.08
CA ARG A 3 -15.69 18.07 3.21
C ARG A 3 -14.58 17.02 3.21
N LEU A 4 -13.95 16.81 2.06
CA LEU A 4 -12.88 15.85 1.86
C LEU A 4 -11.79 16.49 1.01
N VAL A 5 -10.53 16.23 1.39
CA VAL A 5 -9.34 16.54 0.60
C VAL A 5 -8.57 15.25 0.43
N ALA A 6 -8.48 14.77 -0.80
CA ALA A 6 -7.64 13.63 -1.14
C ALA A 6 -6.33 14.12 -1.77
N SER A 7 -5.21 13.52 -1.39
CA SER A 7 -3.90 13.86 -1.93
C SER A 7 -3.07 12.61 -2.20
N ASP A 8 -2.41 12.61 -3.35
CA ASP A 8 -1.33 11.67 -3.63
C ASP A 8 -0.14 11.89 -2.68
N LEU A 9 0.72 10.91 -2.56
CA LEU A 9 1.85 10.90 -1.64
C LEU A 9 3.19 11.10 -2.32
N ASP A 10 3.59 10.14 -3.14
CA ASP A 10 4.94 10.07 -3.68
C ASP A 10 5.12 11.12 -4.80
N GLY A 11 5.97 12.12 -4.56
CA GLY A 11 6.12 13.28 -5.45
C GLY A 11 5.14 14.43 -5.18
N THR A 12 4.21 14.28 -4.21
CA THR A 12 3.24 15.31 -3.81
C THR A 12 3.44 15.73 -2.36
N ILE A 13 3.19 14.86 -1.39
CA ILE A 13 3.46 15.11 0.03
C ILE A 13 4.86 14.63 0.40
N LEU A 14 5.27 13.47 -0.12
CA LEU A 14 6.60 12.90 0.09
C LEU A 14 7.50 13.33 -1.07
N LEU A 15 8.16 14.47 -0.93
CA LEU A 15 9.09 14.99 -1.92
C LEU A 15 10.49 14.37 -1.76
N ASN A 16 11.23 14.26 -2.86
CA ASN A 16 12.63 13.84 -2.88
C ASN A 16 12.90 12.50 -2.17
N GLY A 17 11.95 11.57 -2.22
CA GLY A 17 12.07 10.26 -1.59
C GLY A 17 11.94 10.26 -0.06
N ALA A 18 11.32 11.30 0.52
CA ALA A 18 11.07 11.36 1.96
C ALA A 18 10.32 10.11 2.46
N GLN A 19 10.77 9.59 3.60
CA GLN A 19 10.22 8.36 4.20
C GLN A 19 9.22 8.64 5.34
N HIS A 20 8.92 9.90 5.61
CA HIS A 20 7.97 10.33 6.64
C HIS A 20 7.31 11.65 6.24
N VAL A 21 6.11 11.85 6.73
CA VAL A 21 5.38 13.12 6.62
C VAL A 21 5.95 14.09 7.64
N ASP A 22 6.26 15.31 7.22
CA ASP A 22 6.81 16.32 8.12
C ASP A 22 5.76 16.84 9.13
N ASP A 23 6.26 17.42 10.23
CA ASP A 23 5.40 17.85 11.32
C ASP A 23 4.47 19.00 10.91
N SER A 24 4.89 19.90 10.02
CA SER A 24 4.08 21.01 9.53
C SER A 24 2.90 20.54 8.68
N MET A 25 3.10 19.49 7.89
CA MET A 25 2.03 18.84 7.14
C MET A 25 1.05 18.13 8.09
N CYS A 26 1.56 17.43 9.10
CA CYS A 26 0.70 16.80 10.13
C CYS A 26 -0.17 17.84 10.85
N GLU A 27 0.39 18.99 11.22
CA GLU A 27 -0.35 20.09 11.83
C GLU A 27 -1.41 20.66 10.89
N THR A 28 -1.08 20.82 9.60
CA THR A 28 -2.01 21.29 8.57
C THR A 28 -3.20 20.34 8.43
N ILE A 29 -2.95 19.04 8.41
CA ILE A 29 -3.99 18.01 8.35
C ILE A 29 -4.88 18.07 9.60
N ASP A 30 -4.28 18.26 10.77
CA ASP A 30 -5.04 18.42 12.01
C ASP A 30 -5.88 19.70 12.02
N MET A 31 -5.41 20.80 11.39
CA MET A 31 -6.23 22.00 11.20
C MET A 31 -7.43 21.76 10.28
N LEU A 32 -7.29 20.96 9.23
CA LEU A 32 -8.41 20.53 8.38
C LEU A 32 -9.43 19.74 9.21
N GLY A 33 -8.97 18.77 10.00
CA GLY A 33 -9.83 17.97 10.87
C GLY A 33 -10.64 18.80 11.86
N ARG A 34 -10.02 19.82 12.48
CA ARG A 34 -10.73 20.78 13.36
C ARG A 34 -11.83 21.58 12.64
N LYS A 35 -11.72 21.75 11.33
CA LYS A 35 -12.76 22.39 10.48
C LYS A 35 -13.80 21.40 9.94
N GLY A 36 -13.76 20.13 10.37
CA GLY A 36 -14.66 19.10 9.90
C GLY A 36 -14.35 18.60 8.47
N ILE A 37 -13.14 18.84 7.98
CA ILE A 37 -12.67 18.37 6.67
C ILE A 37 -11.84 17.11 6.88
N ILE A 38 -12.25 16.02 6.24
CA ILE A 38 -11.50 14.75 6.26
C ILE A 38 -10.33 14.86 5.29
N PHE A 39 -9.13 14.50 5.75
CA PHE A 39 -7.99 14.32 4.85
C PHE A 39 -7.85 12.85 4.48
N ALA A 40 -7.59 12.58 3.18
CA ALA A 40 -7.46 11.23 2.64
C ALA A 40 -6.14 11.10 1.88
N PRO A 41 -5.08 10.53 2.48
CA PRO A 41 -3.92 10.10 1.72
C PRO A 41 -4.31 8.98 0.74
N ALA A 42 -3.96 9.17 -0.53
CA ALA A 42 -4.26 8.24 -1.62
C ALA A 42 -2.95 7.74 -2.24
N SER A 43 -2.74 6.43 -2.27
CA SER A 43 -1.47 5.87 -2.76
C SER A 43 -1.63 4.42 -3.23
N GLY A 44 -0.68 3.95 -4.03
CA GLY A 44 -0.51 2.53 -4.32
C GLY A 44 0.07 1.71 -3.16
N ARG A 45 0.43 2.34 -2.05
CA ARG A 45 0.98 1.67 -0.86
C ARG A 45 -0.10 0.88 -0.13
N GLN A 46 0.33 -0.15 0.63
CA GLN A 46 -0.53 -0.89 1.54
C GLN A 46 -1.11 0.02 2.64
N CYS A 47 -2.35 -0.22 3.06
CA CYS A 47 -3.03 0.60 4.06
C CYS A 47 -2.25 0.76 5.36
N GLU A 48 -1.67 -0.32 5.89
CA GLU A 48 -0.87 -0.28 7.12
C GLU A 48 0.38 0.61 6.98
N SER A 49 0.94 0.70 5.77
CA SER A 49 2.04 1.63 5.49
C SER A 49 1.58 3.09 5.58
N LEU A 50 0.37 3.40 5.08
CA LEU A 50 -0.21 4.74 5.20
C LEU A 50 -0.49 5.10 6.66
N VAL A 51 -1.09 4.17 7.42
CA VAL A 51 -1.36 4.37 8.85
C VAL A 51 -0.07 4.72 9.59
N ARG A 52 1.02 4.02 9.31
CA ARG A 52 2.33 4.30 9.93
C ARG A 52 2.87 5.67 9.54
N LEU A 53 2.80 6.04 8.23
CA LEU A 53 3.29 7.32 7.73
C LEU A 53 2.61 8.51 8.38
N PHE A 54 1.31 8.39 8.65
CA PHE A 54 0.50 9.46 9.24
C PHE A 54 0.26 9.28 10.75
N SER A 55 1.06 8.46 11.43
CA SER A 55 0.87 8.14 12.86
C SER A 55 0.95 9.34 13.80
N LYS A 56 1.55 10.46 13.37
CA LYS A 56 1.61 11.72 14.13
C LYS A 56 0.35 12.56 14.01
N VAL A 57 -0.49 12.33 13.00
CA VAL A 57 -1.76 13.05 12.81
C VAL A 57 -2.78 12.57 13.83
N LYS A 58 -3.42 13.51 14.51
CA LYS A 58 -4.41 13.24 15.59
C LYS A 58 -5.84 13.15 15.07
N SER A 59 -6.12 13.85 13.98
CA SER A 59 -7.44 13.85 13.35
C SER A 59 -7.72 12.54 12.63
N PRO A 60 -8.97 12.06 12.59
CA PRO A 60 -9.32 10.88 11.82
C PRO A 60 -9.04 11.05 10.33
N LEU A 61 -8.31 10.11 9.74
CA LEU A 61 -7.97 10.06 8.32
C LEU A 61 -8.79 9.00 7.60
N MET A 62 -9.04 9.24 6.31
CA MET A 62 -9.55 8.23 5.39
C MET A 62 -8.38 7.73 4.54
N TYR A 63 -8.03 6.47 4.64
CA TYR A 63 -6.91 5.89 3.87
C TYR A 63 -7.43 5.30 2.56
N ILE A 64 -6.94 5.81 1.43
CA ILE A 64 -7.16 5.26 0.09
C ILE A 64 -5.88 4.56 -0.32
N SER A 65 -5.87 3.24 -0.24
CA SER A 65 -4.67 2.40 -0.43
C SER A 65 -4.82 1.47 -1.64
N ASP A 66 -3.72 0.83 -2.00
CA ASP A 66 -3.65 -0.15 -3.10
C ASP A 66 -4.28 0.36 -4.40
N ASN A 67 -3.95 1.62 -4.77
CA ASN A 67 -4.49 2.34 -5.93
C ASN A 67 -6.03 2.51 -5.89
N GLY A 68 -6.61 2.63 -4.69
CA GLY A 68 -8.05 2.78 -4.50
C GLY A 68 -8.83 1.47 -4.33
N ALA A 69 -8.16 0.32 -4.42
CA ALA A 69 -8.81 -0.97 -4.19
C ALA A 69 -9.27 -1.16 -2.74
N LEU A 70 -8.70 -0.42 -1.79
CA LEU A 70 -9.10 -0.44 -0.40
C LEU A 70 -9.24 0.98 0.15
N VAL A 71 -10.40 1.28 0.74
CA VAL A 71 -10.64 2.54 1.46
C VAL A 71 -11.04 2.22 2.89
N ARG A 72 -10.29 2.79 3.86
CA ARG A 72 -10.58 2.65 5.29
C ARG A 72 -10.80 4.01 5.95
N TYR A 73 -11.75 4.05 6.87
CA TYR A 73 -12.02 5.22 7.72
C TYR A 73 -12.35 4.77 9.13
N LYS A 74 -11.69 5.36 10.14
CA LYS A 74 -11.84 5.03 11.56
C LYS A 74 -11.68 3.53 11.88
N GLY A 75 -10.76 2.86 11.18
CA GLY A 75 -10.49 1.44 11.36
C GLY A 75 -11.41 0.49 10.60
N GLU A 76 -12.49 1.00 9.99
CA GLU A 76 -13.44 0.21 9.22
C GLU A 76 -13.16 0.28 7.73
N THR A 77 -13.34 -0.83 7.02
CA THR A 77 -13.28 -0.89 5.57
C THR A 77 -14.57 -0.35 4.98
N ILE A 78 -14.48 0.78 4.26
CA ILE A 78 -15.61 1.45 3.62
C ILE A 78 -15.81 0.94 2.20
N VAL A 79 -14.70 0.72 1.48
CA VAL A 79 -14.71 0.17 0.10
C VAL A 79 -13.62 -0.88 0.00
N LYS A 80 -13.97 -2.00 -0.62
CA LYS A 80 -13.03 -3.04 -1.04
C LYS A 80 -13.42 -3.50 -2.44
N THR A 81 -12.49 -3.39 -3.38
CA THR A 81 -12.66 -3.79 -4.77
C THR A 81 -11.57 -4.80 -5.12
N PRO A 82 -11.81 -6.09 -4.88
CA PRO A 82 -10.84 -7.12 -5.20
C PRO A 82 -10.73 -7.36 -6.71
N MET A 83 -9.58 -7.87 -7.12
CA MET A 83 -9.39 -8.44 -8.45
C MET A 83 -10.16 -9.76 -8.56
N ASP A 84 -10.45 -10.17 -9.81
CA ASP A 84 -10.83 -11.57 -10.03
C ASP A 84 -9.70 -12.48 -9.54
N TYR A 85 -10.05 -13.44 -8.69
CA TYR A 85 -9.05 -14.29 -8.02
C TYR A 85 -8.24 -15.12 -9.03
N ASN A 86 -8.92 -15.72 -10.03
CA ASN A 86 -8.24 -16.57 -11.00
C ASN A 86 -7.27 -15.76 -11.86
N LEU A 87 -7.70 -14.56 -12.30
CA LEU A 87 -6.85 -13.63 -13.04
C LEU A 87 -5.63 -13.19 -12.20
N ALA A 88 -5.82 -12.87 -10.92
CA ALA A 88 -4.73 -12.48 -10.05
C ALA A 88 -3.71 -13.61 -9.87
N ILE A 89 -4.17 -14.85 -9.72
CA ILE A 89 -3.30 -16.03 -9.63
C ILE A 89 -2.58 -16.32 -10.95
N GLU A 90 -3.23 -16.14 -12.10
CA GLU A 90 -2.61 -16.30 -13.42
C GLU A 90 -1.47 -15.29 -13.60
N ILE A 91 -1.73 -14.01 -13.36
CA ILE A 91 -0.71 -12.95 -13.40
C ILE A 91 0.45 -13.26 -12.43
N ALA A 92 0.14 -13.72 -11.23
CA ALA A 92 1.18 -14.07 -10.25
C ALA A 92 2.07 -15.22 -10.74
N LYS A 93 1.49 -16.27 -11.36
CA LYS A 93 2.25 -17.37 -11.97
C LYS A 93 3.17 -16.90 -13.09
N ASP A 94 2.68 -16.00 -13.95
CA ASP A 94 3.49 -15.43 -15.01
C ASP A 94 4.69 -14.67 -14.44
N ILE A 95 4.50 -13.82 -13.43
CA ILE A 95 5.58 -13.09 -12.76
C ILE A 95 6.58 -14.07 -12.11
N ILE A 96 6.08 -15.10 -11.42
CA ILE A 96 6.91 -16.11 -10.76
C ILE A 96 7.78 -16.86 -11.78
N SER A 97 7.29 -17.07 -13.01
CA SER A 97 8.02 -17.76 -14.07
C SER A 97 9.24 -16.98 -14.58
N VAL A 98 9.27 -15.65 -14.40
CA VAL A 98 10.38 -14.79 -14.83
C VAL A 98 11.48 -14.75 -13.76
N PRO A 99 12.73 -15.16 -14.06
CA PRO A 99 13.76 -15.35 -13.03
C PRO A 99 14.07 -14.13 -12.16
N ASN A 100 14.15 -12.93 -12.76
CA ASN A 100 14.54 -11.70 -12.08
C ASN A 100 13.34 -10.91 -11.52
N CYS A 101 12.11 -11.43 -11.64
CA CYS A 101 10.91 -10.78 -11.16
C CYS A 101 10.45 -11.40 -9.86
N GLU A 102 10.13 -10.53 -8.92
CA GLU A 102 9.52 -10.87 -7.63
C GLU A 102 8.06 -10.45 -7.64
N VAL A 103 7.21 -11.26 -7.03
CA VAL A 103 5.76 -11.03 -6.95
C VAL A 103 5.34 -10.55 -5.57
N LEU A 104 4.39 -9.63 -5.54
CA LEU A 104 3.67 -9.23 -4.35
C LEU A 104 2.17 -9.22 -4.65
N LEU A 105 1.40 -9.93 -3.84
CA LEU A 105 -0.06 -9.92 -3.90
C LEU A 105 -0.58 -9.19 -2.65
N SER A 106 -1.21 -8.04 -2.84
CA SER A 106 -1.82 -7.29 -1.73
C SER A 106 -3.16 -7.88 -1.36
N GLY A 107 -3.29 -8.35 -0.13
CA GLY A 107 -4.57 -8.63 0.50
C GLY A 107 -5.04 -7.44 1.36
N GLU A 108 -6.19 -7.58 2.01
CA GLU A 108 -6.71 -6.57 2.93
C GLU A 108 -5.89 -6.50 4.22
N LYS A 109 -5.39 -7.64 4.71
CA LYS A 109 -4.72 -7.76 6.02
C LYS A 109 -3.21 -7.80 5.91
N THR A 110 -2.69 -8.31 4.79
CA THR A 110 -1.26 -8.53 4.59
C THR A 110 -0.91 -8.51 3.11
N ALA A 111 0.37 -8.35 2.79
CA ALA A 111 0.89 -8.61 1.46
C ALA A 111 1.55 -9.99 1.44
N TYR A 112 1.15 -10.83 0.50
CA TYR A 112 1.74 -12.15 0.29
C TYR A 112 2.93 -12.04 -0.63
N ILE A 113 4.05 -12.63 -0.22
CA ILE A 113 5.29 -12.67 -1.01
C ILE A 113 5.85 -14.08 -1.07
N MET A 114 6.48 -14.41 -2.19
CA MET A 114 7.25 -15.64 -2.42
C MET A 114 8.68 -15.24 -2.82
N PRO A 115 9.52 -14.75 -1.87
CA PRO A 115 10.80 -14.17 -2.22
C PRO A 115 11.73 -15.20 -2.82
N LYS A 116 12.26 -14.91 -4.03
CA LYS A 116 13.31 -15.69 -4.68
C LYS A 116 14.70 -15.30 -4.16
N THR A 117 14.82 -14.07 -3.62
CA THR A 117 16.08 -13.51 -3.14
C THR A 117 15.92 -12.95 -1.72
N GLU A 118 17.02 -13.00 -0.95
CA GLU A 118 17.09 -12.36 0.37
C GLU A 118 17.00 -10.84 0.25
N GLU A 119 17.54 -10.26 -0.82
CA GLU A 119 17.45 -8.83 -1.09
C GLU A 119 16.01 -8.33 -1.15
N TYR A 120 15.15 -9.04 -1.90
CA TYR A 120 13.73 -8.70 -1.98
C TYR A 120 13.03 -8.84 -0.63
N LEU A 121 13.32 -9.91 0.12
CA LEU A 121 12.78 -10.10 1.46
C LEU A 121 13.14 -8.94 2.39
N ILE A 122 14.42 -8.54 2.41
CA ILE A 122 14.89 -7.39 3.20
C ILE A 122 14.22 -6.11 2.73
N ARG A 123 14.11 -5.89 1.41
CA ARG A 123 13.45 -4.73 0.84
C ARG A 123 12.01 -4.61 1.35
N MET A 124 11.22 -5.67 1.27
CA MET A 124 9.80 -5.63 1.69
C MET A 124 9.63 -5.47 3.20
N THR A 125 10.44 -6.18 3.99
CA THR A 125 10.26 -6.22 5.44
C THR A 125 10.99 -5.11 6.20
N LYS A 126 12.13 -4.63 5.71
CA LYS A 126 12.96 -3.64 6.42
C LYS A 126 12.94 -2.25 5.78
N VAL A 127 12.94 -2.15 4.44
CA VAL A 127 12.97 -0.85 3.74
C VAL A 127 11.57 -0.32 3.55
N VAL A 128 10.72 -1.04 2.83
CA VAL A 128 9.33 -0.65 2.58
C VAL A 128 8.46 -0.87 3.82
N GLN A 129 8.85 -1.82 4.65
CA GLN A 129 8.19 -2.18 5.92
C GLN A 129 6.70 -2.51 5.70
N TYR A 130 6.38 -3.26 4.67
CA TYR A 130 5.04 -3.80 4.49
C TYR A 130 4.76 -4.88 5.53
N LYS A 131 3.51 -4.97 5.95
CA LYS A 131 3.04 -6.13 6.68
C LYS A 131 2.96 -7.28 5.68
N THR A 132 3.85 -8.25 5.80
CA THR A 132 4.00 -9.34 4.82
C THR A 132 3.76 -10.70 5.45
N THR A 133 3.21 -11.60 4.64
CA THR A 133 3.14 -13.04 4.89
C THR A 133 3.94 -13.75 3.80
N ILE A 134 4.95 -14.50 4.21
CA ILE A 134 5.74 -15.32 3.31
C ILE A 134 4.99 -16.62 3.07
N ILE A 135 4.72 -16.94 1.81
CA ILE A 135 4.05 -18.16 1.38
C ILE A 135 4.98 -19.00 0.49
N LYS A 136 4.73 -20.31 0.44
CA LYS A 136 5.43 -21.26 -0.43
C LYS A 136 4.62 -21.65 -1.65
N SER A 137 3.30 -21.46 -1.60
CA SER A 137 2.35 -21.72 -2.68
C SER A 137 1.28 -20.64 -2.70
N LEU A 138 0.78 -20.32 -3.89
CA LEU A 138 -0.34 -19.39 -4.07
C LEU A 138 -1.64 -19.90 -3.43
N ASP A 139 -1.76 -21.22 -3.22
CA ASP A 139 -2.92 -21.85 -2.56
C ASP A 139 -3.01 -21.50 -1.07
N GLU A 140 -1.96 -20.95 -0.47
CA GLU A 140 -1.97 -20.47 0.90
C GLU A 140 -2.71 -19.12 1.09
N ILE A 141 -3.06 -18.45 0.00
CA ILE A 141 -3.79 -17.18 0.04
C ILE A 141 -5.26 -17.45 0.38
N GLN A 142 -5.72 -16.91 1.53
CA GLN A 142 -7.06 -17.16 2.07
C GLN A 142 -7.92 -15.89 2.14
N GLU A 143 -7.55 -14.84 1.42
CA GLU A 143 -8.30 -13.59 1.36
C GLU A 143 -8.36 -13.05 -0.06
N ASP A 144 -9.23 -12.06 -0.27
CA ASP A 144 -9.33 -11.37 -1.55
C ASP A 144 -8.03 -10.67 -1.92
N ILE A 145 -7.62 -10.77 -3.17
CA ILE A 145 -6.45 -10.11 -3.72
C ILE A 145 -6.87 -8.73 -4.25
N LEU A 146 -6.29 -7.67 -3.72
CA LEU A 146 -6.60 -6.29 -4.10
C LEU A 146 -5.73 -5.81 -5.26
N LYS A 147 -4.48 -6.30 -5.31
CA LYS A 147 -3.49 -5.87 -6.30
C LYS A 147 -2.41 -6.94 -6.45
N VAL A 148 -1.94 -7.13 -7.68
CA VAL A 148 -0.71 -7.86 -7.97
C VAL A 148 0.34 -6.87 -8.43
N SER A 149 1.55 -6.99 -7.89
CA SER A 149 2.68 -6.13 -8.22
C SER A 149 3.90 -6.97 -8.59
N VAL A 150 4.68 -6.47 -9.52
CA VAL A 150 5.97 -7.04 -9.89
C VAL A 150 7.10 -6.10 -9.45
N CYS A 151 8.20 -6.69 -8.99
CA CYS A 151 9.46 -6.00 -8.79
C CYS A 151 10.52 -6.69 -9.65
N ASP A 152 10.98 -6.01 -10.67
CA ASP A 152 12.12 -6.45 -11.48
C ASP A 152 13.40 -5.97 -10.80
N LEU A 153 14.21 -6.91 -10.32
CA LEU A 153 15.47 -6.60 -9.63
C LEU A 153 16.57 -6.14 -10.59
N SER A 154 16.42 -6.39 -11.89
CA SER A 154 17.36 -5.88 -12.92
C SER A 154 17.05 -4.44 -13.35
N GLY A 155 15.90 -3.90 -12.92
CA GLY A 155 15.41 -2.57 -13.27
C GLY A 155 14.48 -2.54 -14.47
N ILE A 156 13.34 -1.84 -14.34
CA ILE A 156 12.33 -1.71 -15.41
C ILE A 156 12.74 -0.67 -16.49
N ALA A 157 13.88 -0.05 -16.34
CA ALA A 157 14.28 1.13 -17.11
C ALA A 157 15.02 0.82 -18.42
N ASN A 158 14.68 -0.26 -19.11
CA ASN A 158 15.25 -0.53 -20.45
C ASN A 158 14.17 -0.73 -21.49
#